data_475cd9c17034da2c412fee1987801943
#
_entry.id   475cd9c17034da2c412fee1987801943
#
_cell.length_a   1.000
_cell.length_b   1.000
_cell.length_c   1.000
_cell.angle_alpha   90.00
_cell.angle_beta   90.00
_cell.angle_gamma   90.00
#
_symmetry.space_group_name_H-M   'P 1'
#
loop_
_entity.id
_entity.type
_entity.pdbx_description
1 polymer ?
#
loop_
_entity_poly.entity_id
_entity_poly.type
_entity_poly.pdbx_seq_one_letter_code
_entity_poly.pdbx_strand_id
1 'polypeptide(L)'
;MRIDILTLFPDTMRAMLGESILGRAQARGLLDIRCHQIRDYTENRQKQVDDYPYGGGWGQVMMAQPLKSCLDAALADSDVPAARHRVIYLSPQGQTFTQAKARQLKADYDQLVLVCGHYEGVDERFIEACVDEELSIGDFVLTGGELGAMVVTDCVCRMVPGVLSDTECYTGESHWAGRLEYPQYTRPETWEGRTVPEVLRGGNHAEIEAWRTRQSLERTLLKRPELFRETPPTPDEQRLLDKIRRDRSRPQLTEPPVCRPAAADDLPAILAIAQQARNYLRRHRVDQWQGDYPNADTFSADIAAGACHVLTYQGAVAAV
;
A
#
# COMPACT_ATOMS: atom_id res chain seq x y z
N MET A 1 13.67 -21.98 3.49
CA MET A 1 12.98 -21.56 2.25
C MET A 1 13.96 -21.64 1.11
N ARG A 2 13.64 -22.39 0.06
CA ARG A 2 14.47 -22.50 -1.15
C ARG A 2 13.83 -21.71 -2.30
N ILE A 3 14.64 -21.00 -3.07
CA ILE A 3 14.24 -20.27 -4.28
C ILE A 3 15.17 -20.68 -5.41
N ASP A 4 14.64 -21.26 -6.46
CA ASP A 4 15.37 -21.57 -7.69
C ASP A 4 14.94 -20.60 -8.78
N ILE A 5 15.87 -19.92 -9.42
CA ILE A 5 15.59 -18.90 -10.46
C ILE A 5 16.20 -19.38 -11.77
N LEU A 6 15.33 -19.68 -12.72
CA LEU A 6 15.72 -20.06 -14.08
C LEU A 6 15.85 -18.78 -14.90
N THR A 7 17.05 -18.43 -15.31
CA THR A 7 17.35 -17.14 -15.94
C THR A 7 18.46 -17.25 -16.99
N LEU A 8 18.52 -16.27 -17.88
CA LEU A 8 19.65 -16.08 -18.81
C LEU A 8 20.79 -15.25 -18.20
N PHE A 9 20.55 -14.62 -17.02
CA PHE A 9 21.47 -13.66 -16.39
C PHE A 9 21.70 -13.97 -14.90
N PRO A 10 22.21 -15.18 -14.55
CA PRO A 10 22.34 -15.59 -13.14
C PRO A 10 23.26 -14.69 -12.32
N ASP A 11 24.29 -14.08 -12.92
CA ASP A 11 25.23 -13.22 -12.20
C ASP A 11 24.56 -11.92 -11.73
N THR A 12 23.67 -11.34 -12.53
CA THR A 12 22.86 -10.19 -12.15
C THR A 12 21.96 -10.52 -10.96
N MET A 13 21.34 -11.70 -11.00
CA MET A 13 20.48 -12.16 -9.91
C MET A 13 21.29 -12.38 -8.62
N ARG A 14 22.43 -13.07 -8.71
CA ARG A 14 23.31 -13.31 -7.56
C ARG A 14 23.83 -12.04 -6.95
N ALA A 15 24.23 -11.05 -7.78
CA ALA A 15 24.73 -9.77 -7.31
C ALA A 15 23.70 -9.03 -6.44
N MET A 16 22.44 -8.98 -6.89
CA MET A 16 21.37 -8.27 -6.14
C MET A 16 20.91 -9.09 -4.94
N LEU A 17 20.60 -10.37 -5.11
CA LEU A 17 20.02 -11.21 -4.06
C LEU A 17 21.05 -11.64 -3.01
N GLY A 18 22.34 -11.53 -3.30
CA GLY A 18 23.46 -11.81 -2.39
C GLY A 18 23.78 -10.68 -1.41
N GLU A 19 23.14 -9.53 -1.54
CA GLU A 19 23.43 -8.36 -0.72
C GLU A 19 22.43 -8.15 0.43
N SER A 20 22.80 -7.28 1.38
CA SER A 20 21.94 -6.76 2.45
C SER A 20 21.27 -7.87 3.29
N ILE A 21 19.95 -7.79 3.47
CA ILE A 21 19.17 -8.71 4.33
C ILE A 21 19.15 -10.12 3.76
N LEU A 22 18.89 -10.26 2.45
CA LEU A 22 18.80 -11.57 1.79
C LEU A 22 20.17 -12.26 1.77
N GLY A 23 21.26 -11.54 1.49
CA GLY A 23 22.62 -12.07 1.53
C GLY A 23 23.00 -12.57 2.92
N ARG A 24 22.71 -11.79 3.97
CA ARG A 24 22.95 -12.24 5.36
C ARG A 24 22.10 -13.45 5.75
N ALA A 25 20.86 -13.53 5.27
CA ALA A 25 19.98 -14.68 5.53
C ALA A 25 20.47 -15.95 4.84
N GLN A 26 21.00 -15.84 3.62
CA GLN A 26 21.67 -16.96 2.92
C GLN A 26 22.92 -17.40 3.67
N ALA A 27 23.78 -16.47 4.09
CA ALA A 27 24.99 -16.80 4.87
C ALA A 27 24.69 -17.49 6.21
N ARG A 28 23.49 -17.26 6.78
CA ARG A 28 23.00 -17.92 7.99
C ARG A 28 22.26 -19.24 7.74
N GLY A 29 22.11 -19.65 6.48
CA GLY A 29 21.39 -20.87 6.08
C GLY A 29 19.87 -20.79 6.24
N LEU A 30 19.29 -19.60 6.38
CA LEU A 30 17.83 -19.41 6.47
C LEU A 30 17.16 -19.45 5.09
N LEU A 31 17.90 -19.04 4.07
CA LEU A 31 17.49 -19.04 2.67
C LEU A 31 18.51 -19.81 1.82
N ASP A 32 18.03 -20.56 0.84
CA ASP A 32 18.82 -21.17 -0.21
C ASP A 32 18.33 -20.63 -1.55
N ILE A 33 19.02 -19.62 -2.09
CA ILE A 33 18.68 -18.98 -3.35
C ILE A 33 19.66 -19.43 -4.43
N ARG A 34 19.16 -20.14 -5.45
CA ARG A 34 19.96 -20.68 -6.53
C ARG A 34 19.54 -20.10 -7.87
N CYS A 35 20.51 -19.65 -8.65
CA CYS A 35 20.27 -19.10 -9.98
C CYS A 35 20.85 -20.03 -11.03
N HIS A 36 19.99 -20.56 -11.89
CA HIS A 36 20.31 -21.55 -12.90
C HIS A 36 20.43 -20.88 -14.27
N GLN A 37 21.56 -21.07 -14.94
CA GLN A 37 21.77 -20.58 -16.30
C GLN A 37 21.04 -21.48 -17.29
N ILE A 38 19.93 -21.02 -17.89
CA ILE A 38 19.12 -21.83 -18.83
C ILE A 38 19.98 -22.33 -20.02
N ARG A 39 20.97 -21.53 -20.48
CA ARG A 39 21.85 -21.86 -21.60
C ARG A 39 22.70 -23.13 -21.33
N ASP A 40 22.90 -23.52 -20.11
CA ASP A 40 23.71 -24.71 -19.78
C ASP A 40 22.91 -26.00 -19.94
N TYR A 41 21.60 -25.91 -20.15
CA TYR A 41 20.68 -27.05 -20.28
C TYR A 41 20.16 -27.26 -21.71
N THR A 42 20.68 -26.54 -22.68
CA THR A 42 20.37 -26.78 -24.09
C THR A 42 21.22 -27.88 -24.67
N GLU A 43 20.65 -28.67 -25.55
CA GLU A 43 21.36 -29.71 -26.34
C GLU A 43 22.12 -29.07 -27.54
N ASN A 44 21.86 -27.81 -27.84
CA ASN A 44 22.48 -27.11 -28.94
C ASN A 44 23.94 -26.70 -28.59
N ARG A 45 24.88 -27.02 -29.45
CA ARG A 45 26.31 -26.71 -29.26
C ARG A 45 26.58 -25.19 -29.17
N GLN A 46 25.77 -24.35 -29.82
CA GLN A 46 25.85 -22.90 -29.76
C GLN A 46 25.20 -22.31 -28.51
N LYS A 47 24.68 -23.15 -27.59
CA LYS A 47 23.95 -22.74 -26.40
C LYS A 47 22.72 -21.85 -26.71
N GLN A 48 22.08 -22.09 -27.85
CA GLN A 48 20.87 -21.43 -28.27
C GLN A 48 19.68 -21.89 -27.42
N VAL A 49 18.84 -20.95 -26.98
CA VAL A 49 17.69 -21.21 -26.10
C VAL A 49 16.39 -20.66 -26.68
N ASP A 50 16.46 -20.02 -27.84
CA ASP A 50 15.39 -19.32 -28.51
C ASP A 50 15.37 -19.63 -30.01
N ASP A 51 14.20 -19.52 -30.65
CA ASP A 51 14.01 -19.72 -32.09
C ASP A 51 12.83 -18.86 -32.60
N TYR A 52 12.67 -18.79 -33.91
CA TYR A 52 11.59 -18.05 -34.54
C TYR A 52 10.21 -18.63 -34.20
N PRO A 53 9.20 -17.77 -33.95
CA PRO A 53 7.84 -18.24 -33.66
C PRO A 53 7.19 -18.91 -34.88
N TYR A 54 6.44 -19.98 -34.67
CA TYR A 54 5.53 -20.52 -35.68
C TYR A 54 4.47 -19.46 -36.02
N GLY A 55 4.11 -19.37 -37.31
CA GLY A 55 3.17 -18.38 -37.81
C GLY A 55 3.82 -17.05 -38.22
N GLY A 56 5.11 -16.91 -38.02
CA GLY A 56 5.85 -15.66 -38.29
C GLY A 56 5.66 -14.61 -37.22
N GLY A 57 6.29 -13.48 -37.38
CA GLY A 57 6.26 -12.37 -36.43
C GLY A 57 7.66 -11.79 -36.18
N TRP A 58 7.72 -10.79 -35.32
CA TRP A 58 8.97 -10.18 -34.90
C TRP A 58 9.52 -10.91 -33.66
N GLY A 59 10.85 -10.96 -33.54
CA GLY A 59 11.54 -11.49 -32.37
C GLY A 59 11.68 -13.01 -32.37
N GLN A 60 12.01 -13.54 -31.22
CA GLN A 60 12.24 -14.97 -30.96
C GLN A 60 11.48 -15.41 -29.73
N VAL A 61 11.27 -16.72 -29.58
CA VAL A 61 10.55 -17.33 -28.44
C VAL A 61 11.49 -18.30 -27.76
N MET A 62 11.51 -18.32 -26.44
CA MET A 62 12.32 -19.28 -25.68
C MET A 62 11.81 -20.70 -25.88
N MET A 63 12.72 -21.61 -26.24
CA MET A 63 12.40 -23.00 -26.50
C MET A 63 12.02 -23.78 -25.24
N ALA A 64 11.06 -24.68 -25.34
CA ALA A 64 10.60 -25.51 -24.22
C ALA A 64 11.67 -26.44 -23.67
N GLN A 65 12.53 -27.04 -24.53
CA GLN A 65 13.51 -28.05 -24.11
C GLN A 65 14.53 -27.51 -23.09
N PRO A 66 15.26 -26.39 -23.33
CA PRO A 66 16.23 -25.90 -22.37
C PRO A 66 15.58 -25.51 -21.03
N LEU A 67 14.37 -24.93 -21.07
CA LEU A 67 13.60 -24.58 -19.88
C LEU A 67 13.19 -25.81 -19.08
N LYS A 68 12.67 -26.83 -19.74
CA LYS A 68 12.28 -28.10 -19.10
C LYS A 68 13.48 -28.80 -18.46
N SER A 69 14.60 -28.93 -19.18
CA SER A 69 15.80 -29.57 -18.66
C SER A 69 16.40 -28.79 -17.46
N CYS A 70 16.36 -27.44 -17.51
CA CYS A 70 16.78 -26.61 -16.40
C CYS A 70 15.87 -26.79 -15.17
N LEU A 71 14.55 -26.82 -15.38
CA LEU A 71 13.56 -27.07 -14.34
C LEU A 71 13.74 -28.42 -13.68
N ASP A 72 13.88 -29.47 -14.49
CA ASP A 72 14.08 -30.83 -13.99
C ASP A 72 15.36 -30.96 -13.14
N ALA A 73 16.44 -30.32 -13.56
CA ALA A 73 17.68 -30.27 -12.79
C ALA A 73 17.50 -29.53 -11.46
N ALA A 74 16.80 -28.41 -11.45
CA ALA A 74 16.52 -27.63 -10.23
C ALA A 74 15.66 -28.43 -9.24
N LEU A 75 14.66 -29.17 -9.73
CA LEU A 75 13.81 -30.02 -8.91
C LEU A 75 14.52 -31.29 -8.42
N ALA A 76 15.33 -31.91 -9.26
CA ALA A 76 16.12 -33.12 -8.89
C ALA A 76 17.17 -32.82 -7.82
N ASP A 77 17.68 -31.59 -7.76
CA ASP A 77 18.64 -31.13 -6.76
C ASP A 77 17.94 -30.57 -5.48
N SER A 78 16.72 -31.01 -5.22
CA SER A 78 15.93 -30.56 -4.08
C SER A 78 15.32 -31.73 -3.32
N ASP A 79 15.43 -31.69 -1.98
CA ASP A 79 14.76 -32.63 -1.07
C ASP A 79 13.32 -32.17 -0.70
N VAL A 80 12.85 -31.05 -1.24
CA VAL A 80 11.51 -30.56 -0.96
C VAL A 80 10.48 -31.43 -1.68
N PRO A 81 9.47 -31.96 -0.96
CA PRO A 81 8.41 -32.75 -1.57
C PRO A 81 7.65 -32.00 -2.67
N ALA A 82 7.23 -32.68 -3.72
CA ALA A 82 6.51 -32.11 -4.85
C ALA A 82 5.27 -31.26 -4.43
N ALA A 83 4.54 -31.70 -3.42
CA ALA A 83 3.40 -30.96 -2.89
C ALA A 83 3.77 -29.61 -2.19
N ARG A 84 5.05 -29.40 -1.92
CA ARG A 84 5.58 -28.20 -1.25
C ARG A 84 6.45 -27.33 -2.13
N HIS A 85 6.50 -27.59 -3.45
CA HIS A 85 7.11 -26.67 -4.40
C HIS A 85 6.07 -26.04 -5.33
N ARG A 86 6.43 -24.90 -5.93
CA ARG A 86 5.59 -24.16 -6.89
C ARG A 86 6.43 -23.60 -8.01
N VAL A 87 6.06 -23.92 -9.26
CA VAL A 87 6.70 -23.38 -10.46
C VAL A 87 5.92 -22.17 -10.94
N ILE A 88 6.56 -21.02 -10.98
CA ILE A 88 5.94 -19.72 -11.28
C ILE A 88 6.63 -19.09 -12.48
N TYR A 89 5.88 -18.79 -13.52
CA TYR A 89 6.37 -18.02 -14.66
C TYR A 89 6.06 -16.53 -14.45
N LEU A 90 7.09 -15.68 -14.58
CA LEU A 90 6.95 -14.22 -14.49
C LEU A 90 6.49 -13.68 -15.84
N SER A 91 5.22 -13.33 -15.93
CA SER A 91 4.54 -12.99 -17.19
C SER A 91 3.63 -11.78 -16.98
N PRO A 92 3.55 -10.82 -17.94
CA PRO A 92 2.57 -9.74 -17.87
C PRO A 92 1.11 -10.23 -17.98
N GLN A 93 0.88 -11.48 -18.40
CA GLN A 93 -0.44 -12.11 -18.50
C GLN A 93 -0.91 -12.73 -17.18
N GLY A 94 0.01 -12.90 -16.21
CA GLY A 94 -0.27 -13.53 -14.94
C GLY A 94 -1.10 -12.67 -13.97
N GLN A 95 -1.57 -13.31 -12.91
CA GLN A 95 -2.25 -12.61 -11.82
C GLN A 95 -1.29 -11.60 -11.18
N THR A 96 -1.81 -10.40 -10.89
CA THR A 96 -1.01 -9.35 -10.24
C THR A 96 -0.56 -9.79 -8.85
N PHE A 97 0.75 -9.76 -8.62
CA PHE A 97 1.38 -10.10 -7.36
C PHE A 97 1.03 -9.06 -6.28
N THR A 98 0.64 -9.55 -5.11
CA THR A 98 0.24 -8.71 -3.96
C THR A 98 0.90 -9.23 -2.67
N GLN A 99 0.85 -8.43 -1.59
CA GLN A 99 1.31 -8.89 -0.28
C GLN A 99 0.53 -10.14 0.22
N ALA A 100 -0.75 -10.24 -0.10
CA ALA A 100 -1.56 -11.41 0.22
C ALA A 100 -1.04 -12.67 -0.51
N LYS A 101 -0.70 -12.53 -1.79
CA LYS A 101 -0.10 -13.60 -2.59
C LYS A 101 1.28 -14.01 -2.05
N ALA A 102 2.12 -13.04 -1.68
CA ALA A 102 3.42 -13.32 -1.06
C ALA A 102 3.27 -14.13 0.25
N ARG A 103 2.31 -13.76 1.10
CA ARG A 103 1.98 -14.51 2.34
C ARG A 103 1.53 -15.92 2.05
N GLN A 104 0.66 -16.09 1.05
CA GLN A 104 0.19 -17.41 0.61
C GLN A 104 1.37 -18.27 0.15
N LEU A 105 2.19 -17.77 -0.77
CA LEU A 105 3.35 -18.51 -1.28
C LEU A 105 4.29 -18.96 -0.15
N LYS A 106 4.57 -18.07 0.81
CA LYS A 106 5.39 -18.39 1.98
C LYS A 106 4.76 -19.45 2.89
N ALA A 107 3.43 -19.46 3.04
CA ALA A 107 2.73 -20.40 3.92
C ALA A 107 2.60 -21.80 3.27
N ASP A 108 2.33 -21.83 1.98
CA ASP A 108 1.95 -23.05 1.28
C ASP A 108 3.17 -23.83 0.74
N TYR A 109 4.31 -23.15 0.49
CA TYR A 109 5.44 -23.75 -0.19
C TYR A 109 6.77 -23.57 0.56
N ASP A 110 7.65 -24.55 0.44
CA ASP A 110 9.02 -24.54 0.96
C ASP A 110 10.05 -24.26 -0.14
N GLN A 111 9.64 -24.45 -1.41
CA GLN A 111 10.42 -24.13 -2.60
C GLN A 111 9.58 -23.40 -3.63
N LEU A 112 10.11 -22.29 -4.17
CA LEU A 112 9.58 -21.64 -5.36
C LEU A 112 10.59 -21.76 -6.49
N VAL A 113 10.12 -22.14 -7.67
CA VAL A 113 10.91 -22.10 -8.90
C VAL A 113 10.37 -20.94 -9.75
N LEU A 114 11.19 -19.92 -9.93
CA LEU A 114 10.80 -18.69 -10.67
C LEU A 114 11.40 -18.77 -12.08
N VAL A 115 10.56 -18.79 -13.09
CA VAL A 115 10.96 -18.84 -14.49
C VAL A 115 10.98 -17.43 -15.06
N CYS A 116 12.16 -16.97 -15.48
CA CYS A 116 12.36 -15.67 -16.12
C CYS A 116 12.31 -15.84 -17.65
N GLY A 117 11.24 -15.38 -18.27
CA GLY A 117 11.13 -15.31 -19.73
C GLY A 117 11.88 -14.14 -20.30
N HIS A 118 12.25 -14.25 -21.56
CA HIS A 118 12.87 -13.23 -22.39
C HIS A 118 12.28 -13.21 -23.80
N TYR A 119 12.76 -12.30 -24.64
CA TYR A 119 12.33 -12.13 -26.04
C TYR A 119 10.82 -11.85 -26.14
N GLU A 120 10.10 -12.57 -27.04
CA GLU A 120 8.65 -12.46 -27.17
C GLU A 120 7.87 -13.36 -26.20
N GLY A 121 8.60 -14.11 -25.36
CA GLY A 121 8.02 -15.01 -24.36
C GLY A 121 8.60 -16.42 -24.41
N VAL A 122 7.86 -17.35 -23.83
CA VAL A 122 8.21 -18.75 -23.64
C VAL A 122 7.26 -19.62 -24.47
N ASP A 123 7.76 -20.72 -25.02
CA ASP A 123 6.94 -21.72 -25.74
C ASP A 123 5.76 -22.17 -24.85
N GLU A 124 4.54 -21.99 -25.37
CA GLU A 124 3.29 -22.27 -24.63
C GLU A 124 3.23 -23.69 -24.08
N ARG A 125 3.79 -24.66 -24.80
CA ARG A 125 3.80 -26.07 -24.37
C ARG A 125 4.61 -26.28 -23.07
N PHE A 126 5.63 -25.45 -22.79
CA PHE A 126 6.32 -25.46 -21.52
C PHE A 126 5.43 -24.85 -20.41
N ILE A 127 4.73 -23.78 -20.70
CA ILE A 127 3.82 -23.14 -19.75
C ILE A 127 2.72 -24.12 -19.36
N GLU A 128 2.02 -24.70 -20.32
CA GLU A 128 0.93 -25.66 -20.10
C GLU A 128 1.36 -26.93 -19.34
N ALA A 129 2.57 -27.42 -19.61
CA ALA A 129 3.02 -28.70 -19.05
C ALA A 129 3.78 -28.58 -17.73
N CYS A 130 4.40 -27.43 -17.43
CA CYS A 130 5.40 -27.31 -16.38
C CYS A 130 5.18 -26.17 -15.40
N VAL A 131 4.34 -25.18 -15.74
CA VAL A 131 4.10 -24.00 -14.89
C VAL A 131 2.82 -24.21 -14.10
N ASP A 132 2.90 -23.99 -12.80
CA ASP A 132 1.72 -24.09 -11.92
C ASP A 132 0.90 -22.79 -11.91
N GLU A 133 1.56 -21.66 -12.09
CA GLU A 133 0.89 -20.34 -12.16
C GLU A 133 1.77 -19.28 -12.83
N GLU A 134 1.11 -18.27 -13.38
CA GLU A 134 1.75 -17.08 -13.90
C GLU A 134 1.53 -15.88 -12.95
N LEU A 135 2.59 -15.11 -12.69
CA LEU A 135 2.52 -13.90 -11.87
C LEU A 135 3.04 -12.69 -12.62
N SER A 136 2.30 -11.60 -12.54
CA SER A 136 2.68 -10.26 -13.00
C SER A 136 3.01 -9.36 -11.82
N ILE A 137 4.01 -8.49 -11.96
CA ILE A 137 4.30 -7.45 -10.96
C ILE A 137 3.63 -6.10 -11.25
N GLY A 138 2.77 -6.05 -12.25
CA GLY A 138 2.00 -4.86 -12.64
C GLY A 138 1.64 -4.83 -14.12
N ASP A 139 0.77 -3.91 -14.50
CA ASP A 139 0.27 -3.73 -15.87
C ASP A 139 1.29 -2.98 -16.75
N PHE A 140 2.45 -3.57 -16.95
CA PHE A 140 3.53 -3.09 -17.80
C PHE A 140 4.41 -4.25 -18.28
N VAL A 141 5.13 -4.05 -19.37
CA VAL A 141 6.01 -5.06 -19.96
C VAL A 141 7.47 -4.69 -19.67
N LEU A 142 8.26 -5.70 -19.29
CA LEU A 142 9.70 -5.61 -19.05
C LEU A 142 10.45 -6.37 -20.16
N THR A 143 11.76 -6.17 -20.22
CA THR A 143 12.65 -6.89 -21.17
C THR A 143 12.88 -8.35 -20.81
N GLY A 144 12.56 -8.73 -19.55
CA GLY A 144 12.71 -10.11 -19.04
C GLY A 144 12.08 -10.26 -17.65
N GLY A 145 11.98 -11.49 -17.18
CA GLY A 145 11.34 -11.85 -15.91
C GLY A 145 12.19 -11.59 -14.66
N GLU A 146 13.47 -11.23 -14.80
CA GLU A 146 14.42 -11.15 -13.68
C GLU A 146 14.00 -10.16 -12.59
N LEU A 147 13.55 -8.96 -12.98
CA LEU A 147 13.07 -7.97 -12.00
C LEU A 147 11.83 -8.45 -11.26
N GLY A 148 10.92 -9.13 -11.96
CA GLY A 148 9.77 -9.77 -11.34
C GLY A 148 10.18 -10.86 -10.33
N ALA A 149 11.12 -11.70 -10.71
CA ALA A 149 11.67 -12.75 -9.83
C ALA A 149 12.35 -12.14 -8.59
N MET A 150 13.09 -11.04 -8.74
CA MET A 150 13.70 -10.31 -7.60
C MET A 150 12.64 -9.80 -6.64
N VAL A 151 11.57 -9.15 -7.16
CA VAL A 151 10.46 -8.63 -6.35
C VAL A 151 9.76 -9.75 -5.58
N VAL A 152 9.41 -10.85 -6.24
CA VAL A 152 8.76 -11.99 -5.60
C VAL A 152 9.66 -12.60 -4.54
N THR A 153 10.96 -12.81 -4.85
CA THR A 153 11.94 -13.36 -3.91
C THR A 153 12.05 -12.49 -2.66
N ASP A 154 12.24 -11.19 -2.80
CA ASP A 154 12.37 -10.28 -1.65
C ASP A 154 11.11 -10.30 -0.79
N CYS A 155 9.93 -10.11 -1.40
CA CYS A 155 8.66 -10.09 -0.68
C CYS A 155 8.37 -11.38 0.09
N VAL A 156 8.72 -12.54 -0.47
CA VAL A 156 8.49 -13.85 0.18
C VAL A 156 9.55 -14.11 1.24
N CYS A 157 10.82 -13.95 0.89
CA CYS A 157 11.94 -14.32 1.76
C CYS A 157 12.04 -13.46 3.01
N ARG A 158 11.67 -12.17 2.97
CA ARG A 158 11.69 -11.31 4.15
C ARG A 158 10.74 -11.78 5.27
N MET A 159 9.73 -12.58 4.93
CA MET A 159 8.77 -13.17 5.90
C MET A 159 9.23 -14.53 6.47
N VAL A 160 10.36 -15.06 6.03
CA VAL A 160 10.93 -16.29 6.60
C VAL A 160 11.46 -16.00 8.01
N PRO A 161 11.10 -16.81 9.02
CA PRO A 161 11.52 -16.56 10.40
C PRO A 161 13.04 -16.38 10.52
N GLY A 162 13.46 -15.33 11.19
CA GLY A 162 14.86 -14.98 11.41
C GLY A 162 15.55 -14.21 10.29
N VAL A 163 14.91 -13.99 9.14
CA VAL A 163 15.41 -13.10 8.08
C VAL A 163 15.36 -11.66 8.54
N LEU A 164 14.22 -11.19 9.01
CA LEU A 164 14.09 -9.94 9.78
C LEU A 164 14.19 -10.23 11.29
N SER A 165 14.48 -9.22 12.06
CA SER A 165 14.72 -9.34 13.52
C SER A 165 13.47 -9.77 14.29
N ASP A 166 12.29 -9.33 13.83
CA ASP A 166 11.00 -9.63 14.42
C ASP A 166 9.90 -9.68 13.36
N THR A 167 8.81 -10.39 13.64
CA THR A 167 7.61 -10.44 12.80
C THR A 167 6.91 -9.06 12.74
N GLU A 168 7.02 -8.27 13.79
CA GLU A 168 6.49 -6.90 13.83
C GLU A 168 7.12 -5.99 12.76
N CYS A 169 8.33 -6.32 12.29
CA CYS A 169 9.01 -5.58 11.21
C CYS A 169 8.24 -5.59 9.88
N TYR A 170 7.31 -6.53 9.67
CA TYR A 170 6.51 -6.59 8.44
C TYR A 170 4.99 -6.63 8.68
N THR A 171 4.53 -7.03 9.89
CA THR A 171 3.08 -7.12 10.17
C THR A 171 2.43 -5.76 10.35
N GLY A 172 3.20 -4.73 10.74
CA GLY A 172 2.75 -3.35 10.86
C GLY A 172 2.86 -2.52 9.58
N GLU A 173 3.44 -3.09 8.50
CA GLU A 173 3.69 -2.37 7.25
C GLU A 173 2.45 -2.26 6.35
N SER A 174 2.58 -1.40 5.34
CA SER A 174 1.54 -1.21 4.31
C SER A 174 1.15 -2.54 3.66
N HIS A 175 -0.14 -2.69 3.39
CA HIS A 175 -0.77 -3.85 2.74
C HIS A 175 -0.87 -5.12 3.59
N TRP A 176 -0.22 -5.24 4.74
CA TRP A 176 -0.31 -6.44 5.57
C TRP A 176 -1.72 -6.68 6.10
N ALA A 177 -2.33 -5.65 6.67
CA ALA A 177 -3.70 -5.66 7.17
C ALA A 177 -4.69 -4.91 6.25
N GLY A 178 -4.34 -4.70 4.96
CA GLY A 178 -5.15 -3.96 4.01
C GLY A 178 -5.21 -2.45 4.29
N ARG A 179 -4.19 -1.91 4.95
CA ARG A 179 -4.02 -0.47 5.23
C ARG A 179 -2.64 0.01 4.79
N LEU A 180 -2.49 1.32 4.62
CA LEU A 180 -1.17 1.94 4.49
C LEU A 180 -0.60 2.22 5.89
N GLU A 181 0.70 2.11 6.00
CA GLU A 181 1.43 2.45 7.21
C GLU A 181 1.33 3.96 7.54
N TYR A 182 1.44 4.29 8.83
CA TYR A 182 1.54 5.66 9.32
C TYR A 182 2.87 6.31 8.91
N PRO A 183 2.99 7.66 8.98
CA PRO A 183 4.24 8.35 8.63
C PRO A 183 5.34 8.10 9.66
N GLN A 184 6.54 7.84 9.18
CA GLN A 184 7.73 7.68 10.00
C GLN A 184 8.51 9.00 10.10
N TYR A 185 9.11 9.26 11.26
CA TYR A 185 9.94 10.43 11.52
C TYR A 185 11.24 10.00 12.18
N THR A 186 12.33 10.73 11.86
CA THR A 186 13.65 10.53 12.45
C THR A 186 14.26 11.86 12.86
N ARG A 187 15.46 11.84 13.43
CA ARG A 187 16.23 13.03 13.81
C ARG A 187 16.76 13.79 12.59
N PRO A 188 16.90 15.13 12.67
CA PRO A 188 16.63 15.99 13.83
C PRO A 188 15.11 16.21 14.06
N GLU A 189 14.75 16.69 15.27
CA GLU A 189 13.36 16.98 15.66
C GLU A 189 12.68 18.01 14.75
N THR A 190 13.44 19.00 14.29
CA THR A 190 12.97 19.99 13.31
C THR A 190 13.88 19.99 12.09
N TRP A 191 13.28 19.81 10.91
CA TRP A 191 13.97 19.86 9.63
C TRP A 191 13.26 20.88 8.71
N GLU A 192 13.99 21.90 8.26
CA GLU A 192 13.46 22.99 7.40
C GLU A 192 12.14 23.60 7.92
N GLY A 193 12.08 23.88 9.21
CA GLY A 193 10.90 24.45 9.87
C GLY A 193 9.74 23.48 10.11
N ARG A 194 9.88 22.21 9.74
CA ARG A 194 8.88 21.16 9.94
C ARG A 194 9.26 20.32 11.15
N THR A 195 8.42 20.33 12.16
CA THR A 195 8.69 19.64 13.44
C THR A 195 8.01 18.28 13.50
N VAL A 196 8.67 17.31 14.13
CA VAL A 196 8.07 16.00 14.47
C VAL A 196 6.81 16.21 15.31
N PRO A 197 5.68 15.53 15.04
CA PRO A 197 4.46 15.66 15.85
C PRO A 197 4.72 15.46 17.34
N GLU A 198 4.16 16.33 18.18
CA GLU A 198 4.39 16.36 19.62
C GLU A 198 4.03 15.01 20.30
N VAL A 199 2.96 14.36 19.86
CA VAL A 199 2.54 13.05 20.38
C VAL A 199 3.64 11.99 20.29
N LEU A 200 4.49 12.05 19.26
CA LEU A 200 5.61 11.09 19.08
C LEU A 200 6.79 11.37 20.01
N ARG A 201 6.83 12.56 20.66
CA ARG A 201 7.87 12.98 21.58
C ARG A 201 7.48 12.81 23.05
N GLY A 202 6.17 12.66 23.33
CA GLY A 202 5.62 12.65 24.68
C GLY A 202 5.80 11.35 25.46
N GLY A 203 6.23 10.24 24.82
CA GLY A 203 6.45 8.94 25.48
C GLY A 203 5.16 8.21 25.91
N ASN A 204 3.98 8.74 25.68
CA ASN A 204 2.71 8.07 25.97
C ASN A 204 2.38 7.07 24.85
N HIS A 205 2.69 5.80 25.08
CA HIS A 205 2.49 4.73 24.09
C HIS A 205 1.03 4.61 23.60
N ALA A 206 0.05 4.81 24.48
CA ALA A 206 -1.37 4.71 24.08
C ALA A 206 -1.76 5.83 23.12
N GLU A 207 -1.30 7.06 23.37
CA GLU A 207 -1.54 8.19 22.45
C GLU A 207 -0.78 8.03 21.13
N ILE A 208 0.44 7.50 21.18
CA ILE A 208 1.22 7.19 19.97
C ILE A 208 0.49 6.16 19.11
N GLU A 209 -0.01 5.07 19.67
CA GLU A 209 -0.74 4.05 18.92
C GLU A 209 -2.07 4.57 18.36
N ALA A 210 -2.80 5.36 19.13
CA ALA A 210 -4.01 6.01 18.65
C ALA A 210 -3.72 6.98 17.47
N TRP A 211 -2.61 7.73 17.56
CA TRP A 211 -2.16 8.61 16.48
C TRP A 211 -1.74 7.81 15.23
N ARG A 212 -0.96 6.74 15.40
CA ARG A 212 -0.53 5.83 14.32
C ARG A 212 -1.72 5.25 13.58
N THR A 213 -2.69 4.72 14.31
CA THR A 213 -3.93 4.17 13.75
C THR A 213 -4.69 5.23 12.95
N ARG A 214 -4.85 6.43 13.50
CA ARG A 214 -5.49 7.55 12.79
C ARG A 214 -4.74 7.91 11.50
N GLN A 215 -3.41 8.02 11.55
CA GLN A 215 -2.59 8.35 10.39
C GLN A 215 -2.62 7.28 9.30
N SER A 216 -2.61 6.02 9.69
CA SER A 216 -2.76 4.88 8.78
C SER A 216 -4.09 4.95 8.03
N LEU A 217 -5.21 5.11 8.74
CA LEU A 217 -6.53 5.22 8.14
C LEU A 217 -6.69 6.46 7.26
N GLU A 218 -6.17 7.62 7.70
CA GLU A 218 -6.21 8.85 6.90
C GLU A 218 -5.39 8.73 5.62
N ARG A 219 -4.19 8.16 5.68
CA ARG A 219 -3.36 7.89 4.50
C ARG A 219 -4.03 6.92 3.54
N THR A 220 -4.61 5.85 4.06
CA THR A 220 -5.35 4.89 3.24
C THR A 220 -6.52 5.55 2.54
N LEU A 221 -7.31 6.34 3.27
CA LEU A 221 -8.46 7.08 2.71
C LEU A 221 -8.06 8.02 1.56
N LEU A 222 -6.91 8.69 1.70
CA LEU A 222 -6.47 9.72 0.75
C LEU A 222 -5.69 9.16 -0.44
N LYS A 223 -4.90 8.11 -0.23
CA LYS A 223 -3.95 7.62 -1.24
C LYS A 223 -4.39 6.33 -1.91
N ARG A 224 -5.07 5.45 -1.18
CA ARG A 224 -5.46 4.11 -1.63
C ARG A 224 -6.84 3.72 -1.09
N PRO A 225 -7.90 4.52 -1.40
CA PRO A 225 -9.24 4.28 -0.86
C PRO A 225 -9.86 2.93 -1.29
N GLU A 226 -9.39 2.36 -2.38
CA GLU A 226 -9.81 1.04 -2.86
C GLU A 226 -9.49 -0.09 -1.88
N LEU A 227 -8.45 0.04 -1.05
CA LEU A 227 -8.10 -0.95 -0.03
C LEU A 227 -9.24 -1.17 0.98
N PHE A 228 -10.09 -0.16 1.21
CA PHE A 228 -11.27 -0.32 2.05
C PHE A 228 -12.39 -1.15 1.40
N ARG A 229 -12.36 -1.36 0.08
CA ARG A 229 -13.29 -2.29 -0.60
C ARG A 229 -12.79 -3.73 -0.49
N GLU A 230 -11.48 -3.93 -0.61
CA GLU A 230 -10.83 -5.24 -0.49
C GLU A 230 -10.85 -5.74 0.97
N THR A 231 -10.59 -4.83 1.92
CA THR A 231 -10.60 -5.10 3.36
C THR A 231 -11.48 -4.06 4.05
N PRO A 232 -12.79 -4.32 4.25
CA PRO A 232 -13.71 -3.39 4.88
C PRO A 232 -13.24 -2.95 6.28
N PRO A 233 -13.47 -1.69 6.67
CA PRO A 233 -13.09 -1.19 7.97
C PRO A 233 -13.92 -1.86 9.09
N THR A 234 -13.29 -2.10 10.23
CA THR A 234 -13.97 -2.51 11.45
C THR A 234 -14.92 -1.39 11.94
N PRO A 235 -15.88 -1.68 12.83
CA PRO A 235 -16.76 -0.63 13.38
C PRO A 235 -16.01 0.52 14.05
N ASP A 236 -14.87 0.23 14.71
CA ASP A 236 -14.04 1.24 15.36
C ASP A 236 -13.26 2.09 14.33
N GLU A 237 -12.69 1.45 13.33
CA GLU A 237 -12.06 2.14 12.21
C GLU A 237 -13.06 3.01 11.45
N GLN A 238 -14.30 2.53 11.25
CA GLN A 238 -15.35 3.30 10.57
C GLN A 238 -15.69 4.57 11.36
N ARG A 239 -15.85 4.47 12.68
CA ARG A 239 -16.08 5.65 13.54
C ARG A 239 -14.94 6.67 13.43
N LEU A 240 -13.70 6.18 13.40
CA LEU A 240 -12.53 7.05 13.26
C LEU A 240 -12.43 7.66 11.87
N LEU A 241 -12.74 6.92 10.80
CA LEU A 241 -12.83 7.42 9.43
C LEU A 241 -13.87 8.53 9.29
N ASP A 242 -15.04 8.37 9.92
CA ASP A 242 -16.08 9.40 9.89
C ASP A 242 -15.66 10.68 10.66
N LYS A 243 -14.88 10.50 11.74
CA LYS A 243 -14.25 11.65 12.42
C LYS A 243 -13.20 12.33 11.52
N ILE A 244 -12.33 11.57 10.87
CA ILE A 244 -11.32 12.09 9.94
C ILE A 244 -11.99 12.88 8.81
N ARG A 245 -13.05 12.34 8.20
CA ARG A 245 -13.81 13.02 7.14
C ARG A 245 -14.40 14.34 7.61
N ARG A 246 -15.02 14.36 8.81
CA ARG A 246 -15.56 15.59 9.42
C ARG A 246 -14.46 16.61 9.71
N ASP A 247 -13.34 16.19 10.30
CA ASP A 247 -12.23 17.09 10.62
C ASP A 247 -11.64 17.73 9.35
N ARG A 248 -11.56 16.96 8.26
CA ARG A 248 -11.06 17.45 6.96
C ARG A 248 -12.06 18.32 6.20
N SER A 249 -13.36 18.09 6.39
CA SER A 249 -14.40 18.93 5.78
C SER A 249 -14.59 20.26 6.48
N ARG A 250 -14.02 20.45 7.68
CA ARG A 250 -14.03 21.74 8.38
C ARG A 250 -13.15 22.73 7.63
N PRO A 251 -13.64 23.94 7.36
CA PRO A 251 -12.80 25.00 6.80
C PRO A 251 -11.57 25.20 7.70
N GLN A 252 -10.38 25.12 7.10
CA GLN A 252 -9.16 25.53 7.82
C GLN A 252 -9.16 27.05 7.87
N LEU A 253 -9.31 27.62 9.07
CA LEU A 253 -9.16 29.04 9.27
C LEU A 253 -7.67 29.41 9.07
N THR A 254 -7.39 30.30 8.12
CA THR A 254 -6.04 30.79 7.84
C THR A 254 -5.57 31.84 8.85
N GLU A 255 -6.51 32.39 9.61
CA GLU A 255 -6.29 33.33 10.69
C GLU A 255 -7.34 33.12 11.81
N PRO A 256 -7.06 33.47 13.06
CA PRO A 256 -8.05 33.34 14.11
C PRO A 256 -9.25 34.27 13.87
N PRO A 257 -10.49 33.79 14.08
CA PRO A 257 -11.65 34.65 14.01
C PRO A 257 -11.62 35.72 15.15
N VAL A 258 -12.10 36.93 14.85
CA VAL A 258 -12.14 38.02 15.82
C VAL A 258 -13.51 38.06 16.44
N CYS A 259 -13.57 37.98 17.78
CA CYS A 259 -14.81 38.22 18.52
C CYS A 259 -14.96 39.74 18.80
N ARG A 260 -16.12 40.32 18.44
CA ARG A 260 -16.44 41.71 18.72
C ARG A 260 -17.93 41.87 19.07
N PRO A 261 -18.32 42.93 19.76
CA PRO A 261 -19.75 43.29 19.88
C PRO A 261 -20.37 43.40 18.49
N ALA A 262 -21.61 42.95 18.36
CA ALA A 262 -22.37 43.07 17.14
C ALA A 262 -22.82 44.54 16.95
N ALA A 263 -22.79 44.99 15.69
CA ALA A 263 -23.33 46.29 15.27
C ALA A 263 -24.66 46.09 14.54
N ALA A 264 -25.45 47.19 14.39
CA ALA A 264 -26.73 47.11 13.69
C ALA A 264 -26.62 46.59 12.26
N ASP A 265 -25.50 46.84 11.57
CA ASP A 265 -25.23 46.37 10.21
C ASP A 265 -24.98 44.87 10.13
N ASP A 266 -24.70 44.19 11.26
CA ASP A 266 -24.51 42.74 11.32
C ASP A 266 -25.86 41.99 11.35
N LEU A 267 -26.96 42.64 11.63
CA LEU A 267 -28.27 42.00 11.83
C LEU A 267 -28.72 41.11 10.69
N PRO A 268 -28.54 41.45 9.40
CA PRO A 268 -28.89 40.54 8.29
C PRO A 268 -28.10 39.24 8.33
N ALA A 269 -26.81 39.31 8.62
CA ALA A 269 -25.93 38.12 8.72
C ALA A 269 -26.29 37.26 9.93
N ILE A 270 -26.59 37.87 11.07
CA ILE A 270 -27.05 37.20 12.29
C ILE A 270 -28.34 36.41 12.03
N LEU A 271 -29.32 37.02 11.37
CA LEU A 271 -30.59 36.40 11.01
C LEU A 271 -30.38 35.22 10.05
N ALA A 272 -29.48 35.34 9.09
CA ALA A 272 -29.13 34.26 8.17
C ALA A 272 -28.51 33.06 8.92
N ILE A 273 -27.61 33.30 9.86
CA ILE A 273 -27.00 32.29 10.71
C ILE A 273 -28.05 31.61 11.61
N ALA A 274 -28.91 32.37 12.25
CA ALA A 274 -30.00 31.86 13.08
C ALA A 274 -30.95 30.97 12.24
N GLN A 275 -31.27 31.38 11.02
CA GLN A 275 -32.09 30.54 10.12
C GLN A 275 -31.40 29.25 9.72
N GLN A 276 -30.09 29.26 9.46
CA GLN A 276 -29.31 28.03 9.21
C GLN A 276 -29.35 27.13 10.43
N ALA A 277 -29.15 27.67 11.63
CA ALA A 277 -29.22 26.92 12.88
C ALA A 277 -30.60 26.26 13.09
N ARG A 278 -31.70 27.00 12.86
CA ARG A 278 -33.07 26.45 12.91
C ARG A 278 -33.25 25.28 11.94
N ASN A 279 -32.77 25.42 10.71
CA ASN A 279 -32.87 24.37 9.70
C ASN A 279 -32.07 23.14 10.09
N TYR A 280 -30.89 23.33 10.69
CA TYR A 280 -30.07 22.25 11.21
C TYR A 280 -30.81 21.52 12.36
N LEU A 281 -31.28 22.23 13.38
CA LEU A 281 -32.00 21.69 14.53
C LEU A 281 -33.24 20.88 14.08
N ARG A 282 -34.01 21.43 13.14
CA ARG A 282 -35.21 20.77 12.58
C ARG A 282 -34.86 19.44 11.92
N ARG A 283 -33.77 19.38 11.12
CA ARG A 283 -33.30 18.14 10.46
C ARG A 283 -32.87 17.08 11.48
N HIS A 284 -32.39 17.51 12.65
CA HIS A 284 -31.95 16.61 13.71
C HIS A 284 -33.02 16.36 14.75
N ARG A 285 -34.28 16.78 14.51
CA ARG A 285 -35.44 16.61 15.40
C ARG A 285 -35.22 17.20 16.80
N VAL A 286 -34.46 18.31 16.88
CA VAL A 286 -34.27 19.09 18.10
C VAL A 286 -35.31 20.20 18.11
N ASP A 287 -36.20 20.21 19.11
CA ASP A 287 -37.26 21.19 19.25
C ASP A 287 -36.74 22.43 20.01
N GLN A 288 -35.81 23.15 19.35
CA GLN A 288 -35.25 24.38 19.85
C GLN A 288 -35.30 25.43 18.73
N TRP A 289 -35.70 26.67 19.08
CA TRP A 289 -35.84 27.80 18.13
C TRP A 289 -36.81 27.52 16.97
N GLN A 290 -37.84 26.71 17.17
CA GLN A 290 -38.77 26.33 16.10
C GLN A 290 -39.92 27.32 15.88
N GLY A 291 -40.12 28.26 16.77
CA GLY A 291 -41.11 29.37 16.63
C GLY A 291 -40.48 30.62 15.97
N ASP A 292 -41.04 31.76 16.31
CA ASP A 292 -40.56 33.08 15.84
C ASP A 292 -39.40 33.64 16.70
N TYR A 293 -38.86 32.87 17.61
CA TYR A 293 -37.75 33.22 18.50
C TYR A 293 -36.50 32.40 18.17
N PRO A 294 -35.28 33.01 18.15
CA PRO A 294 -35.01 34.44 18.15
C PRO A 294 -35.36 35.08 16.81
N ASN A 295 -35.86 36.31 16.81
CA ASN A 295 -36.23 37.08 15.61
C ASN A 295 -35.42 38.37 15.48
N ALA A 296 -35.77 39.22 14.50
CA ALA A 296 -35.07 40.48 14.24
C ALA A 296 -35.16 41.44 15.43
N ASP A 297 -36.30 41.49 16.08
CA ASP A 297 -36.52 42.39 17.23
C ASP A 297 -35.69 41.95 18.44
N THR A 298 -35.60 40.64 18.67
CA THR A 298 -34.75 40.05 19.72
C THR A 298 -33.29 40.42 19.52
N PHE A 299 -32.76 40.16 18.33
CA PHE A 299 -31.34 40.45 18.04
C PHE A 299 -31.06 41.95 18.05
N SER A 300 -32.00 42.77 17.56
CA SER A 300 -31.84 44.24 17.61
C SER A 300 -31.77 44.74 19.04
N ALA A 301 -32.60 44.22 19.95
CA ALA A 301 -32.55 44.57 21.37
C ALA A 301 -31.24 44.14 22.02
N ASP A 302 -30.78 42.93 21.75
CA ASP A 302 -29.53 42.41 22.28
C ASP A 302 -28.30 43.17 21.76
N ILE A 303 -28.31 43.60 20.48
CA ILE A 303 -27.30 44.47 19.91
C ILE A 303 -27.28 45.83 20.62
N ALA A 304 -28.46 46.46 20.78
CA ALA A 304 -28.57 47.73 21.44
C ALA A 304 -28.13 47.69 22.92
N ALA A 305 -28.37 46.58 23.60
CA ALA A 305 -27.91 46.30 24.96
C ALA A 305 -26.44 45.92 25.09
N GLY A 306 -25.70 45.72 23.97
CA GLY A 306 -24.33 45.21 23.96
C GLY A 306 -24.20 43.76 24.38
N ALA A 307 -25.28 43.00 24.38
CA ALA A 307 -25.33 41.59 24.80
C ALA A 307 -25.04 40.60 23.63
N CYS A 308 -25.16 41.07 22.39
CA CYS A 308 -24.87 40.25 21.21
C CYS A 308 -23.42 40.44 20.76
N HIS A 309 -22.73 39.35 20.52
CA HIS A 309 -21.36 39.33 19.98
C HIS A 309 -21.32 38.49 18.70
N VAL A 310 -20.45 38.87 17.80
CA VAL A 310 -20.18 38.11 16.55
C VAL A 310 -18.75 37.71 16.45
N LEU A 311 -18.52 36.49 15.87
CA LEU A 311 -17.22 36.10 15.39
C LEU A 311 -17.11 36.49 13.93
N THR A 312 -16.10 37.27 13.58
CA THR A 312 -15.82 37.67 12.19
C THR A 312 -14.60 36.92 11.68
N TYR A 313 -14.66 36.50 10.42
CA TYR A 313 -13.55 35.87 9.71
C TYR A 313 -13.44 36.48 8.32
N GLN A 314 -12.25 36.99 7.98
CA GLN A 314 -12.01 37.71 6.71
C GLN A 314 -13.04 38.81 6.45
N GLY A 315 -13.40 39.57 7.50
CA GLY A 315 -14.35 40.69 7.43
C GLY A 315 -15.83 40.31 7.38
N ALA A 316 -16.18 39.03 7.28
CA ALA A 316 -17.56 38.54 7.27
C ALA A 316 -17.97 37.99 8.65
N VAL A 317 -19.25 38.15 9.03
CA VAL A 317 -19.81 37.50 10.22
C VAL A 317 -19.94 36.01 9.96
N ALA A 318 -19.23 35.21 10.77
CA ALA A 318 -19.15 33.76 10.66
C ALA A 318 -19.95 33.02 11.74
N ALA A 319 -20.14 33.64 12.91
CA ALA A 319 -20.96 33.08 14.00
C ALA A 319 -21.53 34.22 14.88
N VAL A 320 -22.56 33.93 15.66
CA VAL A 320 -23.21 34.79 16.62
C VAL A 320 -23.43 34.03 17.94
#